data_209a949641354f4df7aac30afec1d993
#
_entry.id   209a949641354f4df7aac30afec1d993
#
_cell.length_a   1.000
_cell.length_b   1.000
_cell.length_c   1.000
_cell.angle_alpha   90.00
_cell.angle_beta   90.00
_cell.angle_gamma   90.00
#
_symmetry.space_group_name_H-M   'P 1'
#
loop_
_entity.id
_entity.type
_entity.pdbx_description
1 polymer ?
#
loop_
_entity_poly.entity_id
_entity_poly.type
_entity_poly.pdbx_seq_one_letter_code
_entity_poly.pdbx_strand_id
1 'polypeptide(L)'
;MTRALDVTRTRAHVEELLAEYRIPSAAIGVLVDGEITDFAAGVSDLATRAPATTGTIYQCGSVSKTWTALAFMRLVDEGKVALDEPVRTYLPGFRVADPEVSARVTPRHLLNHTNGIEESYGDPGEGDDVYERMVAGIAGARQVHPLGRTHGYSAALGYAILARVMEVVEGGRWDDIMRDRLFGPLGLTSTSSRHEHVDRSRAATGYLIRSLDEGPIPSPLTHLPRAFGPGGNVSTTARELLTMAYVFLNEGTAPNGTRIVSPGTIREMTGSRVPVPEPYMFGPEWALGLIVGDWHGETVYAHDGSAVSQSARLRILPESGIAISMLANAGPRDSFYRKVFDEILTGLGAVTIPGLPAPDPALTLDLSRYEGVYARPGVRYEVTAEHGRLRLGFTLNPMEAQLLDKPERLGYELLPISETHFLMPSDDPLEDPQTVAIHGFENGAAQYLHLNCRTHPRIDEESATVHVMTVSTVSDHDGFWESLKQAYGGLPQGARWTLAVSSADGGKAVNVIVHDSLDAVRALFESHTSPFATTEYFEADAANAVGLPL
;
A
#
# COMPACT_ATOMS: atom_id res chain seq x y z
N MET A 1 24.04 -9.48 -32.03
CA MET A 1 22.64 -9.53 -32.51
C MET A 1 21.87 -8.52 -31.71
N THR A 2 21.16 -7.61 -32.35
CA THR A 2 20.30 -6.64 -31.67
C THR A 2 19.20 -7.41 -30.94
N ARG A 3 19.08 -7.22 -29.61
CA ARG A 3 17.97 -7.77 -28.81
C ARG A 3 16.70 -7.04 -29.25
N ALA A 4 15.84 -7.66 -30.02
CA ALA A 4 14.59 -7.06 -30.48
C ALA A 4 13.40 -7.92 -30.05
N LEU A 5 12.39 -7.28 -29.47
CA LEU A 5 11.15 -7.94 -29.12
C LEU A 5 10.34 -8.29 -30.36
N ASP A 6 9.89 -9.53 -30.48
CA ASP A 6 8.86 -9.90 -31.46
C ASP A 6 7.47 -9.45 -30.96
N VAL A 7 7.15 -8.20 -31.24
CA VAL A 7 5.89 -7.57 -30.79
C VAL A 7 4.67 -8.34 -31.27
N THR A 8 4.69 -8.89 -32.48
CA THR A 8 3.53 -9.59 -33.04
C THR A 8 3.25 -10.87 -32.27
N ARG A 9 4.28 -11.68 -32.03
CA ARG A 9 4.17 -12.91 -31.26
C ARG A 9 3.80 -12.63 -29.81
N THR A 10 4.50 -11.70 -29.15
CA THR A 10 4.25 -11.39 -27.73
C THR A 10 2.86 -10.82 -27.53
N ARG A 11 2.39 -9.96 -28.44
CA ARG A 11 1.01 -9.43 -28.39
C ARG A 11 -0.03 -10.53 -28.51
N ALA A 12 0.13 -11.46 -29.44
CA ALA A 12 -0.79 -12.58 -29.59
C ALA A 12 -0.86 -13.44 -28.31
N HIS A 13 0.30 -13.72 -27.69
CA HIS A 13 0.34 -14.45 -26.42
C HIS A 13 -0.34 -13.66 -25.28
N VAL A 14 -0.13 -12.34 -25.21
CA VAL A 14 -0.83 -11.49 -24.22
C VAL A 14 -2.34 -11.53 -24.45
N GLU A 15 -2.84 -11.52 -25.69
CA GLU A 15 -4.27 -11.65 -26.01
C GLU A 15 -4.85 -12.98 -25.50
N GLU A 16 -4.12 -14.09 -25.62
CA GLU A 16 -4.50 -15.40 -25.07
C GLU A 16 -4.58 -15.35 -23.54
N LEU A 17 -3.55 -14.79 -22.89
CA LEU A 17 -3.52 -14.66 -21.43
C LEU A 17 -4.62 -13.71 -20.89
N LEU A 18 -4.92 -12.62 -21.57
CA LEU A 18 -6.03 -11.74 -21.19
C LEU A 18 -7.35 -12.50 -21.17
N ALA A 19 -7.58 -13.38 -22.15
CA ALA A 19 -8.78 -14.22 -22.20
C ALA A 19 -8.79 -15.28 -21.08
N GLU A 20 -7.65 -15.94 -20.82
CA GLU A 20 -7.48 -16.92 -19.73
C GLU A 20 -7.80 -16.32 -18.37
N TYR A 21 -7.24 -15.15 -18.07
CA TYR A 21 -7.36 -14.49 -16.76
C TYR A 21 -8.56 -13.53 -16.67
N ARG A 22 -9.40 -13.44 -17.72
CA ARG A 22 -10.54 -12.52 -17.79
C ARG A 22 -10.18 -11.04 -17.62
N ILE A 23 -8.92 -10.66 -17.89
CA ILE A 23 -8.45 -9.29 -17.82
C ILE A 23 -8.86 -8.56 -19.09
N PRO A 24 -9.60 -7.42 -19.03
CA PRO A 24 -10.11 -6.80 -20.25
C PRO A 24 -9.02 -6.20 -21.13
N SER A 25 -7.95 -5.62 -20.55
CA SER A 25 -6.82 -5.10 -21.32
C SER A 25 -5.52 -5.02 -20.54
N ALA A 26 -4.42 -5.00 -21.30
CA ALA A 26 -3.11 -4.60 -20.79
C ALA A 26 -2.37 -3.75 -21.81
N ALA A 27 -1.54 -2.79 -21.31
CA ALA A 27 -0.54 -2.06 -22.06
C ALA A 27 0.85 -2.43 -21.55
N ILE A 28 1.74 -2.81 -22.45
CA ILE A 28 3.09 -3.27 -22.13
C ILE A 28 4.10 -2.34 -22.84
N GLY A 29 5.13 -1.96 -22.10
CA GLY A 29 6.31 -1.30 -22.61
C GLY A 29 7.55 -2.13 -22.31
N VAL A 30 8.48 -2.14 -23.25
CA VAL A 30 9.79 -2.79 -23.12
C VAL A 30 10.86 -1.82 -23.58
N LEU A 31 11.80 -1.53 -22.70
CA LEU A 31 12.98 -0.73 -22.98
C LEU A 31 14.18 -1.66 -23.07
N VAL A 32 14.92 -1.59 -24.16
CA VAL A 32 16.14 -2.35 -24.42
C VAL A 32 17.19 -1.41 -25.02
N ASP A 33 18.37 -1.36 -24.42
CA ASP A 33 19.49 -0.55 -24.91
C ASP A 33 19.11 0.92 -25.24
N GLY A 34 18.20 1.50 -24.46
CA GLY A 34 17.74 2.89 -24.60
C GLY A 34 16.51 3.10 -25.51
N GLU A 35 16.07 2.08 -26.26
CA GLU A 35 14.94 2.15 -27.17
C GLU A 35 13.67 1.56 -26.52
N ILE A 36 12.55 2.32 -26.57
CA ILE A 36 11.26 1.89 -26.02
C ILE A 36 10.37 1.37 -27.13
N THR A 37 9.98 0.10 -27.02
CA THR A 37 8.91 -0.52 -27.81
C THR A 37 7.70 -0.73 -26.92
N ASP A 38 6.49 -0.38 -27.37
CA ASP A 38 5.27 -0.57 -26.61
C ASP A 38 4.11 -1.06 -27.49
N PHE A 39 3.21 -1.79 -26.86
CA PHE A 39 1.98 -2.29 -27.48
C PHE A 39 0.87 -2.41 -26.42
N ALA A 40 -0.35 -2.57 -26.89
CA ALA A 40 -1.50 -2.84 -26.02
C ALA A 40 -2.38 -3.92 -26.65
N ALA A 41 -3.13 -4.61 -25.81
CA ALA A 41 -4.06 -5.65 -26.20
C ALA A 41 -5.37 -5.54 -25.39
N GLY A 42 -6.47 -6.01 -25.97
CA GLY A 42 -7.78 -6.04 -25.31
C GLY A 42 -8.55 -4.72 -25.41
N VAL A 43 -9.43 -4.50 -24.42
CA VAL A 43 -10.46 -3.44 -24.43
C VAL A 43 -10.30 -2.56 -23.19
N SER A 44 -10.09 -1.27 -23.36
CA SER A 44 -9.94 -0.30 -22.26
C SER A 44 -11.25 -0.03 -21.51
N ASP A 45 -12.39 -0.23 -22.19
CA ASP A 45 -13.72 -0.09 -21.62
C ASP A 45 -14.69 -1.09 -22.28
N LEU A 46 -15.27 -2.00 -21.48
CA LEU A 46 -16.15 -3.07 -21.96
C LEU A 46 -17.53 -2.56 -22.39
N ALA A 47 -17.99 -1.44 -21.80
CA ALA A 47 -19.31 -0.89 -22.14
C ALA A 47 -19.29 -0.23 -23.54
N THR A 48 -18.24 0.50 -23.84
CA THR A 48 -18.05 1.16 -25.14
C THR A 48 -17.34 0.28 -26.16
N ARG A 49 -16.68 -0.80 -25.70
CA ARG A 49 -15.78 -1.65 -26.49
C ARG A 49 -14.59 -0.90 -27.10
N ALA A 50 -14.18 0.20 -26.46
CA ALA A 50 -13.02 0.96 -26.90
C ALA A 50 -11.76 0.10 -26.80
N PRO A 51 -10.97 -0.04 -27.88
CA PRO A 51 -9.75 -0.84 -27.84
C PRO A 51 -8.70 -0.17 -26.95
N ALA A 52 -7.92 -0.97 -26.23
CA ALA A 52 -6.74 -0.48 -25.57
C ALA A 52 -5.65 -0.14 -26.62
N THR A 53 -4.97 0.97 -26.41
CA THR A 53 -3.88 1.47 -27.27
C THR A 53 -2.65 1.80 -26.44
N THR A 54 -1.52 2.04 -27.07
CA THR A 54 -0.30 2.52 -26.38
C THR A 54 -0.51 3.87 -25.69
N GLY A 55 -1.54 4.63 -26.12
CA GLY A 55 -1.95 5.89 -25.50
C GLY A 55 -2.97 5.73 -24.36
N THR A 56 -3.44 4.53 -24.04
CA THR A 56 -4.38 4.30 -22.93
C THR A 56 -3.71 4.60 -21.59
N ILE A 57 -4.41 5.35 -20.75
CA ILE A 57 -3.93 5.80 -19.44
C ILE A 57 -4.51 4.90 -18.37
N TYR A 58 -3.64 4.39 -17.50
CA TYR A 58 -4.00 3.54 -16.37
C TYR A 58 -3.53 4.16 -15.05
N GLN A 59 -4.22 3.87 -13.97
CA GLN A 59 -3.75 4.14 -12.62
C GLN A 59 -2.62 3.17 -12.28
N CYS A 60 -1.46 3.68 -11.88
CA CYS A 60 -0.31 2.83 -11.58
C CYS A 60 -0.18 2.42 -10.11
N GLY A 61 -1.17 2.79 -9.28
CA GLY A 61 -1.16 2.41 -7.86
C GLY A 61 0.15 2.75 -7.17
N SER A 62 0.65 1.83 -6.37
CA SER A 62 1.86 2.05 -5.56
C SER A 62 3.14 2.32 -6.34
N VAL A 63 3.19 2.11 -7.66
CA VAL A 63 4.31 2.61 -8.48
C VAL A 63 4.43 4.15 -8.36
N SER A 64 3.36 4.85 -7.95
CA SER A 64 3.38 6.27 -7.57
C SER A 64 4.46 6.60 -6.54
N LYS A 65 4.83 5.65 -5.69
CA LYS A 65 5.88 5.84 -4.69
C LYS A 65 7.26 6.04 -5.32
N THR A 66 7.56 5.32 -6.38
CA THR A 66 8.82 5.50 -7.13
C THR A 66 8.86 6.90 -7.78
N TRP A 67 7.73 7.37 -8.34
CA TRP A 67 7.61 8.73 -8.85
C TRP A 67 7.84 9.78 -7.76
N THR A 68 7.17 9.65 -6.62
CA THR A 68 7.31 10.57 -5.48
C THR A 68 8.73 10.53 -4.89
N ALA A 69 9.31 9.32 -4.77
CA ALA A 69 10.69 9.15 -4.30
C ALA A 69 11.69 9.88 -5.21
N LEU A 70 11.57 9.71 -6.54
CA LEU A 70 12.46 10.38 -7.50
C LEU A 70 12.33 11.91 -7.40
N ALA A 71 11.10 12.44 -7.26
CA ALA A 71 10.88 13.88 -7.10
C ALA A 71 11.44 14.38 -5.75
N PHE A 72 11.27 13.63 -4.66
CA PHE A 72 11.84 13.94 -3.36
C PHE A 72 13.37 13.94 -3.40
N MET A 73 13.96 12.93 -4.02
CA MET A 73 15.41 12.80 -4.15
C MET A 73 16.03 13.90 -5.03
N ARG A 74 15.25 14.52 -5.91
CA ARG A 74 15.68 15.73 -6.60
C ARG A 74 15.87 16.90 -5.64
N LEU A 75 15.01 17.05 -4.61
CA LEU A 75 15.21 18.06 -3.57
C LEU A 75 16.42 17.75 -2.70
N VAL A 76 16.71 16.46 -2.48
CA VAL A 76 17.93 16.03 -1.79
C VAL A 76 19.18 16.39 -2.61
N ASP A 77 19.15 16.12 -3.91
CA ASP A 77 20.24 16.44 -4.86
C ASP A 77 20.52 17.95 -4.94
N GLU A 78 19.48 18.77 -4.82
CA GLU A 78 19.57 20.24 -4.75
C GLU A 78 19.97 20.77 -3.36
N GLY A 79 20.17 19.91 -2.35
CA GLY A 79 20.53 20.28 -0.98
C GLY A 79 19.42 20.97 -0.19
N LYS A 80 18.15 20.91 -0.66
CA LYS A 80 16.98 21.50 0.01
C LYS A 80 16.47 20.64 1.16
N VAL A 81 16.67 19.33 1.07
CA VAL A 81 16.29 18.33 2.06
C VAL A 81 17.46 17.37 2.27
N ALA A 82 17.67 16.92 3.50
CA ALA A 82 18.62 15.87 3.82
C ALA A 82 17.88 14.59 4.24
N LEU A 83 18.36 13.43 3.75
CA LEU A 83 17.74 12.14 4.01
C LEU A 83 17.71 11.75 5.49
N ASP A 84 18.73 12.17 6.23
CA ASP A 84 18.96 11.74 7.61
C ASP A 84 18.63 12.84 8.64
N GLU A 85 18.17 14.01 8.20
CA GLU A 85 17.63 15.02 9.08
C GLU A 85 16.22 14.64 9.54
N PRO A 86 15.86 14.85 10.82
CA PRO A 86 14.51 14.57 11.30
C PRO A 86 13.43 15.31 10.51
N VAL A 87 12.30 14.65 10.25
CA VAL A 87 11.13 15.25 9.62
C VAL A 87 10.71 16.56 10.31
N ARG A 88 10.89 16.66 11.64
CA ARG A 88 10.58 17.87 12.43
C ARG A 88 11.41 19.09 12.03
N THR A 89 12.56 18.91 11.38
CA THR A 89 13.34 20.04 10.82
C THR A 89 12.51 20.80 9.77
N TYR A 90 11.73 20.08 8.99
CA TYR A 90 10.88 20.62 7.92
C TYR A 90 9.45 20.88 8.39
N LEU A 91 8.94 20.04 9.29
CA LEU A 91 7.59 20.08 9.86
C LEU A 91 7.67 20.20 11.39
N PRO A 92 7.90 21.41 11.95
CA PRO A 92 8.13 21.58 13.40
C PRO A 92 7.00 21.06 14.29
N GLY A 93 5.77 21.03 13.77
CA GLY A 93 4.59 20.48 14.44
C GLY A 93 4.41 18.97 14.34
N PHE A 94 5.29 18.26 13.62
CA PHE A 94 5.19 16.82 13.43
C PHE A 94 5.32 16.06 14.77
N ARG A 95 4.35 15.18 15.02
CA ARG A 95 4.34 14.31 16.20
C ARG A 95 3.53 13.04 15.94
N VAL A 96 3.91 11.96 16.59
CA VAL A 96 3.21 10.69 16.74
C VAL A 96 3.13 10.35 18.23
N ALA A 97 2.47 9.25 18.61
CA ALA A 97 2.31 8.86 20.02
C ALA A 97 3.67 8.72 20.74
N ASP A 98 4.68 8.15 20.09
CA ASP A 98 6.03 8.04 20.62
C ASP A 98 6.83 9.34 20.39
N PRO A 99 7.22 10.06 21.47
CA PRO A 99 7.98 11.30 21.35
C PRO A 99 9.41 11.09 20.81
N GLU A 100 10.02 9.91 21.02
CA GLU A 100 11.34 9.58 20.47
C GLU A 100 11.25 9.41 18.95
N VAL A 101 10.27 8.68 18.46
CA VAL A 101 10.00 8.55 17.02
C VAL A 101 9.67 9.91 16.41
N SER A 102 8.85 10.72 17.08
CA SER A 102 8.54 12.09 16.65
C SER A 102 9.80 12.94 16.46
N ALA A 103 10.81 12.74 17.31
CA ALA A 103 12.07 13.50 17.25
C ALA A 103 13.06 12.95 16.23
N ARG A 104 12.99 11.67 15.87
CA ARG A 104 14.07 10.95 15.15
C ARG A 104 13.70 10.41 13.77
N VAL A 105 12.41 10.30 13.44
CA VAL A 105 12.01 9.80 12.12
C VAL A 105 12.53 10.73 11.02
N THR A 106 13.12 10.14 9.98
CA THR A 106 13.77 10.85 8.87
C THR A 106 13.11 10.52 7.55
N PRO A 107 13.33 11.32 6.48
CA PRO A 107 12.91 10.97 5.13
C PRO A 107 13.38 9.58 4.67
N ARG A 108 14.59 9.16 5.04
CA ARG A 108 15.10 7.82 4.74
C ARG A 108 14.20 6.72 5.30
N HIS A 109 13.76 6.83 6.56
CA HIS A 109 12.85 5.87 7.18
C HIS A 109 11.48 5.80 6.48
N LEU A 110 11.02 6.92 5.90
CA LEU A 110 9.78 6.97 5.15
C LEU A 110 9.92 6.34 3.76
N LEU A 111 11.02 6.64 3.04
CA LEU A 111 11.28 6.13 1.71
C LEU A 111 11.52 4.61 1.67
N ASN A 112 12.15 4.05 2.70
CA ASN A 112 12.46 2.62 2.79
C ASN A 112 11.52 1.84 3.73
N HIS A 113 10.41 2.45 4.16
CA HIS A 113 9.39 1.81 4.99
C HIS A 113 9.87 1.23 6.31
N THR A 114 10.83 1.87 6.97
CA THR A 114 11.29 1.47 8.32
C THR A 114 10.82 2.42 9.42
N ASN A 115 9.89 3.33 9.12
CA ASN A 115 9.38 4.29 10.09
C ASN A 115 8.49 3.64 11.18
N GLY A 116 7.80 2.54 10.89
CA GLY A 116 6.93 1.80 11.82
C GLY A 116 5.70 2.54 12.31
N ILE A 117 5.36 3.72 11.77
CA ILE A 117 4.20 4.50 12.17
C ILE A 117 2.92 3.84 11.65
N GLU A 118 1.96 3.62 12.52
CA GLU A 118 0.66 3.08 12.19
C GLU A 118 -0.14 4.06 11.31
N GLU A 119 -0.83 3.54 10.30
CA GLU A 119 -1.65 4.34 9.38
C GLU A 119 -3.03 4.67 9.99
N SER A 120 -3.04 5.44 11.07
CA SER A 120 -4.25 5.89 11.78
C SER A 120 -4.32 7.41 11.78
N TYR A 121 -4.92 8.00 10.75
CA TYR A 121 -4.94 9.45 10.53
C TYR A 121 -6.35 10.04 10.36
N GLY A 122 -7.40 9.24 10.52
CA GLY A 122 -8.79 9.68 10.32
C GLY A 122 -9.10 10.01 8.85
N ASP A 123 -10.08 10.87 8.63
CA ASP A 123 -10.42 11.39 7.30
C ASP A 123 -9.77 12.76 7.08
N PRO A 124 -8.73 12.86 6.24
CA PRO A 124 -8.07 14.12 5.93
C PRO A 124 -8.84 14.95 4.87
N GLY A 125 -9.95 14.42 4.32
CA GLY A 125 -10.73 15.05 3.27
C GLY A 125 -10.04 15.07 1.90
N GLU A 126 -10.64 15.81 0.96
CA GLU A 126 -10.19 15.91 -0.45
C GLU A 126 -9.65 17.33 -0.79
N GLY A 127 -9.40 18.17 0.22
CA GLY A 127 -8.93 19.55 0.04
C GLY A 127 -7.46 19.66 -0.40
N ASP A 128 -7.04 20.87 -0.73
CA ASP A 128 -5.64 21.16 -1.08
C ASP A 128 -4.69 21.05 0.14
N ASP A 129 -5.25 20.99 1.33
CA ASP A 129 -4.58 20.82 2.63
C ASP A 129 -4.54 19.35 3.12
N VAL A 130 -4.88 18.40 2.25
CA VAL A 130 -5.04 16.97 2.59
C VAL A 130 -3.81 16.39 3.31
N TYR A 131 -2.61 16.69 2.86
CA TYR A 131 -1.38 16.15 3.49
C TYR A 131 -1.05 16.84 4.80
N GLU A 132 -1.37 18.12 4.94
CA GLU A 132 -1.28 18.84 6.22
C GLU A 132 -2.22 18.23 7.26
N ARG A 133 -3.49 18.01 6.90
CA ARG A 133 -4.47 17.35 7.78
C ARG A 133 -4.08 15.92 8.11
N MET A 134 -3.59 15.17 7.12
CA MET A 134 -3.14 13.80 7.34
C MET A 134 -2.00 13.73 8.36
N VAL A 135 -0.99 14.61 8.21
CA VAL A 135 0.14 14.71 9.16
C VAL A 135 -0.32 15.20 10.54
N ALA A 136 -1.27 16.12 10.61
CA ALA A 136 -1.83 16.54 11.90
C ALA A 136 -2.63 15.41 12.58
N GLY A 137 -3.34 14.60 11.79
CA GLY A 137 -4.19 13.51 12.28
C GLY A 137 -3.43 12.34 12.91
N ILE A 138 -2.11 12.20 12.69
CA ILE A 138 -1.32 11.09 13.24
C ILE A 138 -0.71 11.34 14.61
N ALA A 139 -1.09 12.41 15.29
CA ALA A 139 -0.50 12.76 16.60
C ALA A 139 -0.61 11.65 17.66
N GLY A 140 -1.63 10.79 17.54
CA GLY A 140 -1.85 9.62 18.39
C GLY A 140 -1.46 8.29 17.75
N ALA A 141 -0.88 8.27 16.55
CA ALA A 141 -0.51 7.04 15.85
C ALA A 141 0.59 6.28 16.62
N ARG A 142 0.36 4.98 16.84
CA ARG A 142 1.27 4.09 17.56
C ARG A 142 2.38 3.58 16.64
N GLN A 143 3.34 2.87 17.22
CA GLN A 143 4.37 2.15 16.48
C GLN A 143 3.94 0.70 16.25
N VAL A 144 4.00 0.25 15.02
CA VAL A 144 3.83 -1.16 14.61
C VAL A 144 5.08 -1.96 14.94
N HIS A 145 6.25 -1.33 14.76
CA HIS A 145 7.56 -1.84 15.15
C HIS A 145 8.49 -0.66 15.49
N PRO A 146 9.56 -0.87 16.26
CA PRO A 146 10.52 0.20 16.58
C PRO A 146 11.12 0.83 15.31
N LEU A 147 11.35 2.14 15.37
CA LEU A 147 11.95 2.94 14.28
C LEU A 147 13.26 2.31 13.78
N GLY A 148 13.37 2.07 12.48
CA GLY A 148 14.54 1.51 11.84
C GLY A 148 14.76 -0.01 12.08
N ARG A 149 13.89 -0.69 12.84
CA ARG A 149 14.11 -2.07 13.26
C ARG A 149 13.86 -3.08 12.14
N THR A 150 12.80 -2.90 11.37
CA THR A 150 12.40 -3.82 10.30
C THR A 150 11.65 -3.06 9.20
N HIS A 151 11.51 -3.68 8.04
CA HIS A 151 10.66 -3.17 6.98
C HIS A 151 9.19 -3.45 7.31
N GLY A 152 8.33 -2.43 7.11
CA GLY A 152 6.89 -2.55 7.23
C GLY A 152 6.22 -1.53 6.29
N TYR A 153 5.71 -2.02 5.17
CA TYR A 153 5.18 -1.17 4.10
C TYR A 153 4.07 -0.23 4.56
N SER A 154 4.25 1.05 4.31
CA SER A 154 3.25 2.10 4.48
C SER A 154 2.50 2.31 3.16
N ALA A 155 1.18 2.15 3.17
CA ALA A 155 0.38 2.27 1.94
C ALA A 155 0.28 3.72 1.46
N ALA A 156 0.00 4.67 2.39
CA ALA A 156 -0.20 6.07 2.08
C ALA A 156 0.66 7.00 2.95
N LEU A 157 0.65 6.81 4.27
CA LEU A 157 1.11 7.78 5.26
C LEU A 157 2.58 8.20 5.09
N GLY A 158 3.50 7.25 4.96
CA GLY A 158 4.92 7.58 4.82
C GLY A 158 5.19 8.53 3.66
N TYR A 159 4.54 8.29 2.53
CA TYR A 159 4.68 9.13 1.34
C TYR A 159 3.87 10.43 1.41
N ALA A 160 2.77 10.46 2.15
CA ALA A 160 2.05 11.70 2.44
C ALA A 160 2.89 12.65 3.32
N ILE A 161 3.64 12.11 4.30
CA ILE A 161 4.59 12.91 5.10
C ILE A 161 5.70 13.48 4.20
N LEU A 162 6.26 12.68 3.28
CA LEU A 162 7.25 13.17 2.30
C LEU A 162 6.65 14.27 1.41
N ALA A 163 5.42 14.08 0.91
CA ALA A 163 4.72 15.08 0.12
C ALA A 163 4.53 16.39 0.91
N ARG A 164 4.15 16.30 2.19
CA ARG A 164 4.02 17.50 3.03
C ARG A 164 5.36 18.20 3.25
N VAL A 165 6.45 17.47 3.41
CA VAL A 165 7.80 18.06 3.43
C VAL A 165 8.10 18.79 2.12
N MET A 166 7.80 18.17 0.97
CA MET A 166 7.97 18.81 -0.35
C MET A 166 7.16 20.12 -0.46
N GLU A 167 5.89 20.10 -0.02
CA GLU A 167 5.02 21.29 -0.04
C GLU A 167 5.59 22.45 0.78
N VAL A 168 6.10 22.16 1.97
CA VAL A 168 6.67 23.20 2.86
C VAL A 168 7.98 23.74 2.27
N VAL A 169 8.83 22.87 1.74
CA VAL A 169 10.16 23.25 1.21
C VAL A 169 10.05 24.03 -0.11
N GLU A 170 9.11 23.64 -0.99
CA GLU A 170 8.93 24.28 -2.30
C GLU A 170 7.89 25.42 -2.27
N GLY A 171 7.05 25.51 -1.22
CA GLY A 171 6.02 26.54 -1.10
C GLY A 171 4.84 26.34 -2.02
N GLY A 172 4.54 25.10 -2.42
CA GLY A 172 3.48 24.75 -3.37
C GLY A 172 2.79 23.44 -3.03
N ARG A 173 1.76 23.06 -3.79
CA ARG A 173 1.07 21.78 -3.64
C ARG A 173 1.91 20.66 -4.23
N TRP A 174 1.86 19.47 -3.61
CA TRP A 174 2.58 18.29 -4.10
C TRP A 174 2.29 17.98 -5.57
N ASP A 175 1.05 18.07 -6.02
CA ASP A 175 0.67 17.83 -7.42
C ASP A 175 1.36 18.78 -8.41
N ASP A 176 1.45 20.07 -8.06
CA ASP A 176 2.13 21.06 -8.87
C ASP A 176 3.65 20.83 -8.88
N ILE A 177 4.21 20.44 -7.72
CA ILE A 177 5.63 20.07 -7.61
C ILE A 177 5.93 18.85 -8.49
N MET A 178 5.10 17.81 -8.48
CA MET A 178 5.26 16.64 -9.35
C MET A 178 5.24 17.03 -10.83
N ARG A 179 4.28 17.85 -11.22
CA ARG A 179 4.18 18.35 -12.61
C ARG A 179 5.43 19.15 -13.01
N ASP A 180 5.81 20.13 -12.21
CA ASP A 180 6.82 21.12 -12.59
C ASP A 180 8.25 20.59 -12.38
N ARG A 181 8.44 19.72 -11.38
CA ARG A 181 9.76 19.19 -11.04
C ARG A 181 10.08 17.84 -11.65
N LEU A 182 9.06 17.07 -12.05
CA LEU A 182 9.29 15.72 -12.56
C LEU A 182 8.63 15.46 -13.90
N PHE A 183 7.31 15.55 -14.00
CA PHE A 183 6.59 15.16 -15.22
C PHE A 183 6.95 16.05 -16.42
N GLY A 184 6.97 17.38 -16.22
CA GLY A 184 7.36 18.34 -17.26
C GLY A 184 8.81 18.15 -17.74
N PRO A 185 9.82 18.14 -16.86
CA PRO A 185 11.21 17.86 -17.23
C PRO A 185 11.44 16.51 -17.92
N LEU A 186 10.67 15.48 -17.58
CA LEU A 186 10.68 14.19 -18.27
C LEU A 186 9.97 14.22 -19.65
N GLY A 187 9.22 15.29 -19.94
CA GLY A 187 8.44 15.41 -21.17
C GLY A 187 7.16 14.56 -21.19
N LEU A 188 6.60 14.23 -20.01
CA LEU A 188 5.41 13.40 -19.91
C LEU A 188 4.16 14.24 -20.16
N THR A 189 3.30 13.77 -21.05
CA THR A 189 2.08 14.47 -21.46
C THR A 189 0.80 13.75 -21.07
N SER A 190 0.92 12.49 -20.66
CA SER A 190 -0.20 11.61 -20.28
C SER A 190 -0.12 11.17 -18.82
N THR A 191 0.92 11.59 -18.07
CA THR A 191 1.09 11.29 -16.66
C THR A 191 0.52 12.41 -15.80
N SER A 192 -0.31 12.04 -14.81
CA SER A 192 -0.89 12.99 -13.86
C SER A 192 -1.00 12.35 -12.47
N SER A 193 -0.82 13.18 -11.44
CA SER A 193 -1.10 12.81 -10.04
C SER A 193 -2.54 13.14 -9.62
N ARG A 194 -3.28 13.89 -10.44
CA ARG A 194 -4.65 14.30 -10.17
C ARG A 194 -5.62 13.62 -11.13
N HIS A 195 -6.62 12.94 -10.58
CA HIS A 195 -7.64 12.25 -11.38
C HIS A 195 -8.40 13.18 -12.33
N GLU A 196 -8.71 14.39 -11.88
CA GLU A 196 -9.43 15.39 -12.68
C GLU A 196 -8.63 15.94 -13.87
N HIS A 197 -7.30 15.74 -13.88
CA HIS A 197 -6.43 16.15 -15.00
C HIS A 197 -6.14 15.01 -15.99
N VAL A 198 -6.62 13.79 -15.69
CA VAL A 198 -6.48 12.67 -16.62
C VAL A 198 -7.43 12.83 -17.80
N ASP A 199 -6.91 12.65 -19.02
CA ASP A 199 -7.72 12.62 -20.23
C ASP A 199 -8.66 11.40 -20.20
N ARG A 200 -9.93 11.65 -19.85
CA ARG A 200 -10.95 10.60 -19.69
C ARG A 200 -11.26 9.84 -20.97
N SER A 201 -11.02 10.44 -22.12
CA SER A 201 -11.23 9.76 -23.42
C SER A 201 -10.22 8.64 -23.67
N ARG A 202 -9.10 8.67 -22.92
CA ARG A 202 -8.01 7.68 -22.99
C ARG A 202 -7.86 6.86 -21.73
N ALA A 203 -8.60 7.17 -20.65
CA ALA A 203 -8.49 6.48 -19.38
C ALA A 203 -9.15 5.10 -19.46
N ALA A 204 -8.46 4.08 -18.94
CA ALA A 204 -9.02 2.74 -18.83
C ALA A 204 -10.02 2.67 -17.67
N THR A 205 -11.13 1.98 -17.87
CA THR A 205 -12.07 1.59 -16.81
C THR A 205 -11.50 0.41 -16.04
N GLY A 206 -11.48 0.49 -14.69
CA GLY A 206 -11.05 -0.61 -13.82
C GLY A 206 -12.16 -1.66 -13.63
N TYR A 207 -11.77 -2.94 -13.55
CA TYR A 207 -12.70 -4.06 -13.42
C TYR A 207 -12.33 -4.98 -12.26
N LEU A 208 -13.36 -5.45 -11.56
CA LEU A 208 -13.27 -6.53 -10.58
C LEU A 208 -13.52 -7.87 -11.29
N ILE A 209 -12.73 -8.88 -10.94
CA ILE A 209 -12.90 -10.26 -11.39
C ILE A 209 -13.23 -11.07 -10.13
N ARG A 210 -14.50 -11.42 -9.96
CA ARG A 210 -14.98 -12.21 -8.81
C ARG A 210 -14.90 -13.70 -9.07
N SER A 211 -15.07 -14.11 -10.32
CA SER A 211 -15.05 -15.49 -10.77
C SER A 211 -14.56 -15.55 -12.21
N LEU A 212 -13.94 -16.67 -12.61
CA LEU A 212 -13.59 -16.91 -14.02
C LEU A 212 -14.83 -17.23 -14.88
N ASP A 213 -15.92 -17.66 -14.27
CA ASP A 213 -17.19 -17.99 -14.95
C ASP A 213 -18.03 -16.73 -15.20
N GLU A 214 -17.98 -15.77 -14.28
CA GLU A 214 -18.67 -14.48 -14.40
C GLU A 214 -17.80 -13.48 -15.15
N GLY A 215 -18.14 -12.74 -16.01
CA GLY A 215 -17.30 -11.73 -16.67
C GLY A 215 -16.81 -10.65 -15.70
N PRO A 216 -15.78 -9.88 -16.09
CA PRO A 216 -15.33 -8.76 -15.28
C PRO A 216 -16.42 -7.69 -15.13
N ILE A 217 -16.61 -7.19 -13.92
CA ILE A 217 -17.59 -6.14 -13.59
C ILE A 217 -16.88 -4.80 -13.36
N PRO A 218 -17.47 -3.66 -13.81
CA PRO A 218 -16.88 -2.35 -13.58
C PRO A 218 -16.67 -2.09 -12.08
N SER A 219 -15.54 -1.53 -11.72
CA SER A 219 -15.30 -1.10 -10.34
C SER A 219 -16.29 -0.01 -9.92
N PRO A 220 -16.87 -0.08 -8.72
CA PRO A 220 -17.72 0.98 -8.20
C PRO A 220 -16.96 2.27 -7.88
N LEU A 221 -15.63 2.18 -7.74
CA LEU A 221 -14.75 3.31 -7.49
C LEU A 221 -13.92 3.59 -8.74
N THR A 222 -13.70 4.86 -9.05
CA THR A 222 -12.95 5.30 -10.23
C THR A 222 -11.52 5.76 -9.90
N HIS A 223 -11.24 6.09 -8.65
CA HIS A 223 -9.92 6.52 -8.16
C HIS A 223 -9.83 6.35 -6.65
N LEU A 224 -8.61 6.32 -6.12
CA LEU A 224 -8.35 6.33 -4.69
C LEU A 224 -8.57 7.75 -4.12
N PRO A 225 -8.90 7.88 -2.81
CA PRO A 225 -8.94 9.17 -2.14
C PRO A 225 -7.65 9.98 -2.32
N ARG A 226 -7.76 11.29 -2.31
CA ARG A 226 -6.63 12.20 -2.56
C ARG A 226 -5.46 12.01 -1.58
N ALA A 227 -5.75 11.60 -0.35
CA ALA A 227 -4.74 11.24 0.64
C ALA A 227 -3.72 10.20 0.16
N PHE A 228 -4.12 9.32 -0.77
CA PHE A 228 -3.24 8.33 -1.39
C PHE A 228 -2.38 8.89 -2.53
N GLY A 229 -2.51 10.16 -2.90
CA GLY A 229 -1.79 10.79 -4.02
C GLY A 229 -0.35 10.36 -4.16
N PRO A 230 0.53 10.69 -3.18
CA PRO A 230 1.97 10.38 -3.23
C PRO A 230 2.29 8.89 -3.24
N GLY A 231 1.39 8.08 -2.71
CA GLY A 231 1.56 6.64 -2.59
C GLY A 231 0.79 5.80 -3.61
N GLY A 232 -0.16 6.38 -4.40
CA GLY A 232 -1.06 5.54 -5.16
C GLY A 232 -1.85 6.14 -6.32
N ASN A 233 -1.88 7.47 -6.52
CA ASN A 233 -2.82 8.08 -7.49
C ASN A 233 -2.20 8.56 -8.80
N VAL A 234 -0.93 8.26 -9.09
CA VAL A 234 -0.37 8.59 -10.39
C VAL A 234 -1.03 7.72 -11.46
N SER A 235 -1.50 8.37 -12.52
CA SER A 235 -2.00 7.74 -13.74
C SER A 235 -1.03 8.00 -14.88
N THR A 236 -0.77 7.01 -15.74
CA THR A 236 0.27 7.08 -16.77
C THR A 236 0.01 6.09 -17.90
N THR A 237 0.82 6.13 -18.94
CA THR A 237 0.92 5.10 -19.99
C THR A 237 2.13 4.19 -19.75
N ALA A 238 2.13 3.00 -20.36
CA ALA A 238 3.26 2.07 -20.24
C ALA A 238 4.58 2.70 -20.75
N ARG A 239 4.54 3.45 -21.83
CA ARG A 239 5.70 4.17 -22.37
C ARG A 239 6.23 5.24 -21.41
N GLU A 240 5.35 6.06 -20.84
CA GLU A 240 5.77 7.13 -19.94
C GLU A 240 6.31 6.58 -18.62
N LEU A 241 5.80 5.42 -18.16
CA LEU A 241 6.37 4.72 -17.02
C LEU A 241 7.81 4.26 -17.30
N LEU A 242 8.11 3.81 -18.52
CA LEU A 242 9.49 3.47 -18.92
C LEU A 242 10.39 4.70 -19.10
N THR A 243 9.85 5.87 -19.34
CA THR A 243 10.64 7.12 -19.34
C THR A 243 11.23 7.37 -17.94
N MET A 244 10.49 7.05 -16.87
CA MET A 244 11.03 7.06 -15.52
C MET A 244 12.10 5.96 -15.31
N ALA A 245 11.83 4.74 -15.78
CA ALA A 245 12.78 3.64 -15.66
C ALA A 245 14.11 3.95 -16.37
N TYR A 246 14.05 4.63 -17.50
CA TYR A 246 15.22 5.09 -18.24
C TYR A 246 16.14 5.97 -17.39
N VAL A 247 15.59 6.82 -16.51
CA VAL A 247 16.38 7.67 -15.60
C VAL A 247 17.27 6.82 -14.67
N PHE A 248 16.75 5.68 -14.21
CA PHE A 248 17.54 4.75 -13.37
C PHE A 248 18.63 4.04 -14.17
N LEU A 249 18.35 3.63 -15.40
CA LEU A 249 19.32 2.98 -16.28
C LEU A 249 20.38 3.95 -16.83
N ASN A 250 20.06 5.24 -16.91
CA ASN A 250 20.91 6.25 -17.51
C ASN A 250 21.40 7.29 -16.50
N GLU A 251 21.76 6.81 -15.29
CA GLU A 251 22.42 7.59 -14.26
C GLU A 251 21.78 8.95 -13.96
N GLY A 252 20.45 9.02 -13.94
CA GLY A 252 19.69 10.22 -13.60
C GLY A 252 19.37 11.16 -14.79
N THR A 253 19.64 10.75 -16.03
CA THR A 253 19.35 11.54 -17.25
C THR A 253 18.15 10.94 -17.98
N ALA A 254 17.20 11.77 -18.34
CA ALA A 254 16.01 11.41 -19.12
C ALA A 254 16.34 11.20 -20.62
N PRO A 255 15.48 10.52 -21.41
CA PRO A 255 15.69 10.32 -22.86
C PRO A 255 15.82 11.62 -23.64
N ASN A 256 15.20 12.71 -23.20
CA ASN A 256 15.30 14.04 -23.82
C ASN A 256 16.60 14.79 -23.48
N GLY A 257 17.53 14.16 -22.75
CA GLY A 257 18.81 14.73 -22.31
C GLY A 257 18.73 15.57 -21.03
N THR A 258 17.55 15.75 -20.45
CA THR A 258 17.39 16.51 -19.20
C THR A 258 17.93 15.71 -18.02
N ARG A 259 18.83 16.32 -17.23
CA ARG A 259 19.29 15.76 -15.97
C ARG A 259 18.19 15.93 -14.91
N ILE A 260 17.62 14.84 -14.43
CA ILE A 260 16.61 14.84 -13.37
C ILE A 260 17.27 14.86 -12.00
N VAL A 261 18.25 13.98 -11.79
CA VAL A 261 19.06 13.88 -10.58
C VAL A 261 20.50 13.54 -10.94
N SER A 262 21.44 13.70 -10.01
CA SER A 262 22.83 13.31 -10.23
C SER A 262 23.01 11.77 -10.25
N PRO A 263 24.10 11.25 -10.84
CA PRO A 263 24.46 9.84 -10.73
C PRO A 263 24.65 9.38 -9.28
N GLY A 264 25.11 10.28 -8.41
CA GLY A 264 25.23 10.03 -6.98
C GLY A 264 23.89 9.73 -6.32
N THR A 265 22.87 10.50 -6.69
CA THR A 265 21.50 10.33 -6.18
C THR A 265 20.88 9.01 -6.66
N ILE A 266 21.09 8.59 -7.90
CA ILE A 266 20.65 7.27 -8.37
C ILE A 266 21.33 6.15 -7.55
N ARG A 267 22.65 6.24 -7.33
CA ARG A 267 23.36 5.25 -6.49
C ARG A 267 22.82 5.24 -5.05
N GLU A 268 22.50 6.39 -4.47
CA GLU A 268 21.89 6.48 -3.14
C GLU A 268 20.50 5.82 -3.13
N MET A 269 19.65 6.13 -4.14
CA MET A 269 18.31 5.55 -4.25
C MET A 269 18.33 4.01 -4.37
N THR A 270 19.29 3.47 -5.09
CA THR A 270 19.37 2.02 -5.36
C THR A 270 20.27 1.25 -4.39
N GLY A 271 21.18 1.94 -3.71
CA GLY A 271 22.18 1.35 -2.80
C GLY A 271 21.81 1.42 -1.33
N SER A 272 20.93 2.34 -0.91
CA SER A 272 20.45 2.45 0.47
C SER A 272 19.34 1.42 0.73
N ARG A 273 19.72 0.18 1.05
CA ARG A 273 18.81 -0.97 1.11
C ARG A 273 18.59 -1.44 2.53
N VAL A 274 17.40 -1.96 2.79
CA VAL A 274 17.02 -2.63 4.03
C VAL A 274 16.43 -4.00 3.71
N PRO A 275 16.67 -5.03 4.54
CA PRO A 275 16.11 -6.36 4.30
C PRO A 275 14.59 -6.35 4.49
N VAL A 276 13.88 -7.10 3.64
CA VAL A 276 12.45 -7.35 3.74
C VAL A 276 12.26 -8.71 4.43
N PRO A 277 11.47 -8.79 5.52
CA PRO A 277 11.28 -10.05 6.25
C PRO A 277 10.67 -11.18 5.42
N GLU A 278 9.82 -10.85 4.44
CA GLU A 278 9.24 -11.78 3.48
C GLU A 278 9.81 -11.47 2.08
N PRO A 279 10.82 -12.24 1.60
CA PRO A 279 11.60 -11.87 0.42
C PRO A 279 11.03 -12.38 -0.92
N TYR A 280 10.05 -13.30 -0.90
CA TYR A 280 9.71 -14.08 -2.09
C TYR A 280 8.65 -13.41 -2.97
N MET A 281 7.75 -12.61 -2.38
CA MET A 281 6.68 -11.95 -3.12
C MET A 281 7.15 -10.68 -3.82
N PHE A 282 7.93 -9.84 -3.11
CA PHE A 282 8.33 -8.54 -3.62
C PHE A 282 9.82 -8.43 -3.87
N GLY A 283 10.63 -9.10 -3.09
CA GLY A 283 12.09 -9.10 -3.18
C GLY A 283 12.74 -9.07 -1.81
N PRO A 284 14.02 -9.48 -1.71
CA PRO A 284 14.74 -9.60 -0.45
C PRO A 284 15.09 -8.27 0.22
N GLU A 285 15.09 -7.16 -0.53
CA GLU A 285 15.50 -5.86 -0.03
C GLU A 285 14.58 -4.75 -0.55
N TRP A 286 14.54 -3.64 0.20
CA TRP A 286 13.87 -2.41 -0.19
C TRP A 286 14.85 -1.24 -0.16
N ALA A 287 14.88 -0.47 -1.23
CA ALA A 287 15.69 0.74 -1.36
C ALA A 287 14.85 2.01 -1.19
N LEU A 288 15.30 3.18 -1.62
CA LEU A 288 14.55 4.42 -1.49
C LEU A 288 13.46 4.52 -2.58
N GLY A 289 12.29 3.97 -2.28
CA GLY A 289 11.14 3.95 -3.19
C GLY A 289 11.17 2.84 -4.24
N LEU A 290 11.99 1.80 -4.04
CA LEU A 290 12.15 0.67 -4.95
C LEU A 290 12.26 -0.65 -4.19
N ILE A 291 11.62 -1.65 -4.71
CA ILE A 291 11.90 -3.05 -4.40
C ILE A 291 13.23 -3.42 -5.04
N VAL A 292 14.05 -4.19 -4.35
CA VAL A 292 15.30 -4.75 -4.91
C VAL A 292 15.23 -6.26 -4.89
N GLY A 293 15.26 -6.86 -6.08
CA GLY A 293 15.28 -8.29 -6.30
C GLY A 293 16.65 -8.79 -6.76
N ASP A 294 16.85 -10.08 -6.61
CA ASP A 294 17.92 -10.84 -7.27
C ASP A 294 17.27 -11.91 -8.15
N TRP A 295 17.47 -11.82 -9.45
CA TRP A 295 17.00 -12.81 -10.41
C TRP A 295 18.18 -13.56 -11.00
N HIS A 296 18.53 -14.68 -10.38
CA HIS A 296 19.64 -15.52 -10.83
C HIS A 296 20.99 -14.78 -10.93
N GLY A 297 21.23 -13.87 -10.00
CA GLY A 297 22.44 -13.06 -9.91
C GLY A 297 22.38 -11.72 -10.63
N GLU A 298 21.27 -11.39 -11.30
CA GLU A 298 21.01 -10.05 -11.84
C GLU A 298 20.18 -9.23 -10.87
N THR A 299 20.63 -8.02 -10.55
CA THR A 299 19.88 -7.09 -9.73
C THR A 299 18.63 -6.59 -10.47
N VAL A 300 17.49 -6.55 -9.79
CA VAL A 300 16.25 -6.03 -10.35
C VAL A 300 15.72 -4.93 -9.43
N TYR A 301 15.57 -3.71 -9.95
CA TYR A 301 14.80 -2.66 -9.30
C TYR A 301 13.35 -2.77 -9.77
N ALA A 302 12.42 -2.68 -8.85
CA ALA A 302 11.03 -2.96 -9.14
C ALA A 302 10.08 -2.08 -8.33
N HIS A 303 8.86 -1.96 -8.79
CA HIS A 303 7.71 -1.63 -7.95
C HIS A 303 6.43 -2.20 -8.56
N ASP A 304 5.56 -2.68 -7.68
CA ASP A 304 4.24 -3.17 -8.04
C ASP A 304 3.18 -2.18 -7.58
N GLY A 305 2.06 -2.14 -8.29
CA GLY A 305 0.96 -1.25 -7.97
C GLY A 305 -0.40 -1.89 -8.16
N SER A 306 -1.31 -1.55 -7.26
CA SER A 306 -2.73 -1.84 -7.37
C SER A 306 -3.50 -0.59 -7.00
N ALA A 307 -4.43 -0.18 -7.83
CA ALA A 307 -5.31 0.97 -7.62
C ALA A 307 -6.67 0.66 -8.22
N VAL A 308 -7.72 0.82 -7.44
CA VAL A 308 -9.13 0.71 -7.83
C VAL A 308 -9.38 -0.24 -9.02
N SER A 309 -9.05 -1.52 -8.83
CA SER A 309 -9.21 -2.57 -9.86
C SER A 309 -8.37 -2.34 -11.13
N GLN A 310 -7.22 -1.71 -10.98
CA GLN A 310 -6.17 -1.63 -11.99
C GLN A 310 -4.84 -2.06 -11.37
N SER A 311 -3.91 -2.52 -12.17
CA SER A 311 -2.61 -3.00 -11.70
C SER A 311 -1.46 -2.51 -12.57
N ALA A 312 -0.30 -2.36 -11.95
CA ALA A 312 0.95 -1.97 -12.61
C ALA A 312 2.09 -2.86 -12.13
N ARG A 313 3.02 -3.14 -13.04
CA ARG A 313 4.27 -3.81 -12.77
C ARG A 313 5.40 -3.07 -13.47
N LEU A 314 6.47 -2.79 -12.71
CA LEU A 314 7.70 -2.20 -13.23
C LEU A 314 8.88 -3.06 -12.84
N ARG A 315 9.72 -3.41 -13.80
CA ARG A 315 10.99 -4.11 -13.58
C ARG A 315 12.09 -3.42 -14.37
N ILE A 316 13.21 -3.18 -13.72
CA ILE A 316 14.40 -2.53 -14.28
C ILE A 316 15.59 -3.44 -14.00
N LEU A 317 16.25 -3.92 -15.03
CA LEU A 317 17.40 -4.84 -15.02
C LEU A 317 18.63 -4.07 -15.49
N PRO A 318 19.38 -3.44 -14.56
CA PRO A 318 20.45 -2.51 -14.95
C PRO A 318 21.62 -3.18 -15.68
N GLU A 319 22.01 -4.41 -15.31
CA GLU A 319 23.10 -5.12 -15.95
C GLU A 319 22.74 -5.53 -17.39
N SER A 320 21.48 -5.87 -17.63
CA SER A 320 20.97 -6.20 -18.97
C SER A 320 20.60 -4.97 -19.79
N GLY A 321 20.46 -3.78 -19.19
CA GLY A 321 19.97 -2.57 -19.87
C GLY A 321 18.50 -2.67 -20.30
N ILE A 322 17.70 -3.48 -19.57
CA ILE A 322 16.31 -3.76 -19.88
C ILE A 322 15.39 -3.12 -18.82
N ALA A 323 14.25 -2.58 -19.25
CA ALA A 323 13.14 -2.34 -18.35
C ALA A 323 11.82 -2.77 -18.98
N ILE A 324 10.89 -3.27 -18.17
CA ILE A 324 9.56 -3.69 -18.59
C ILE A 324 8.52 -3.02 -17.70
N SER A 325 7.50 -2.44 -18.32
CA SER A 325 6.31 -1.93 -17.68
C SER A 325 5.08 -2.66 -18.18
N MET A 326 4.14 -2.97 -17.30
CA MET A 326 2.83 -3.49 -17.64
C MET A 326 1.77 -2.76 -16.82
N LEU A 327 0.72 -2.31 -17.49
CA LEU A 327 -0.45 -1.71 -16.88
C LEU A 327 -1.67 -2.50 -17.35
N ALA A 328 -2.56 -2.87 -16.43
CA ALA A 328 -3.76 -3.64 -16.73
C ALA A 328 -5.00 -3.04 -16.03
N ASN A 329 -6.16 -3.19 -16.64
CA ASN A 329 -7.42 -2.66 -16.09
C ASN A 329 -8.22 -3.69 -15.27
N ALA A 330 -7.50 -4.61 -14.64
CA ALA A 330 -8.02 -5.46 -13.59
C ALA A 330 -7.01 -5.52 -12.44
N GLY A 331 -7.45 -6.08 -11.30
CA GLY A 331 -6.60 -6.26 -10.12
C GLY A 331 -5.37 -7.13 -10.40
N PRO A 332 -4.38 -7.12 -9.49
CA PRO A 332 -3.14 -7.85 -9.69
C PRO A 332 -3.39 -9.36 -9.82
N ARG A 333 -2.70 -9.97 -10.78
CA ARG A 333 -2.62 -11.41 -11.02
C ARG A 333 -1.15 -11.73 -11.27
N ASP A 334 -0.49 -12.32 -10.29
CA ASP A 334 0.95 -12.59 -10.38
C ASP A 334 1.25 -13.65 -11.44
N SER A 335 0.42 -14.68 -11.58
CA SER A 335 0.52 -15.68 -12.63
C SER A 335 0.45 -15.07 -14.04
N PHE A 336 -0.48 -14.11 -14.27
CA PHE A 336 -0.59 -13.39 -15.54
C PHE A 336 0.69 -12.58 -15.82
N TYR A 337 1.08 -11.75 -14.87
CA TYR A 337 2.27 -10.91 -14.99
C TYR A 337 3.53 -11.75 -15.26
N ARG A 338 3.73 -12.86 -14.52
CA ARG A 338 4.88 -13.74 -14.68
C ARG A 338 4.95 -14.34 -16.08
N LYS A 339 3.84 -14.88 -16.60
CA LYS A 339 3.78 -15.44 -17.96
C LYS A 339 4.14 -14.42 -19.04
N VAL A 340 3.62 -13.17 -18.91
CA VAL A 340 3.92 -12.09 -19.86
C VAL A 340 5.40 -11.70 -19.81
N PHE A 341 5.95 -11.52 -18.60
CA PHE A 341 7.34 -11.07 -18.45
C PHE A 341 8.33 -12.16 -18.81
N ASP A 342 8.07 -13.42 -18.46
CA ASP A 342 8.93 -14.55 -18.83
C ASP A 342 8.98 -14.75 -20.36
N GLU A 343 7.87 -14.57 -21.07
CA GLU A 343 7.87 -14.57 -22.55
C GLU A 343 8.77 -13.47 -23.10
N ILE A 344 8.65 -12.23 -22.58
CA ILE A 344 9.45 -11.09 -23.03
C ILE A 344 10.93 -11.32 -22.70
N LEU A 345 11.26 -11.66 -21.47
CA LEU A 345 12.63 -11.85 -21.00
C LEU A 345 13.32 -13.01 -21.73
N THR A 346 12.62 -14.13 -21.90
CA THR A 346 13.12 -15.28 -22.70
C THR A 346 13.39 -14.87 -24.16
N GLY A 347 12.44 -14.13 -24.76
CA GLY A 347 12.60 -13.62 -26.14
C GLY A 347 13.80 -12.68 -26.30
N LEU A 348 14.15 -11.94 -25.24
CA LEU A 348 15.32 -11.06 -25.20
C LEU A 348 16.62 -11.78 -24.78
N GLY A 349 16.55 -13.05 -24.40
CA GLY A 349 17.70 -13.80 -23.88
C GLY A 349 18.18 -13.30 -22.51
N ALA A 350 17.26 -12.74 -21.72
CA ALA A 350 17.51 -12.26 -20.36
C ALA A 350 17.11 -13.31 -19.30
N VAL A 351 17.39 -13.02 -18.02
CA VAL A 351 16.99 -13.85 -16.89
C VAL A 351 15.47 -13.84 -16.72
N THR A 352 14.92 -14.97 -16.26
CA THR A 352 13.49 -15.11 -15.97
C THR A 352 13.18 -14.83 -14.50
N ILE A 353 11.90 -14.69 -14.17
CA ILE A 353 11.44 -14.44 -12.80
C ILE A 353 11.65 -15.70 -11.95
N PRO A 354 12.32 -15.63 -10.78
CA PRO A 354 12.45 -16.77 -9.88
C PRO A 354 11.08 -17.30 -9.43
N GLY A 355 10.94 -18.63 -9.37
CA GLY A 355 9.75 -19.26 -8.80
C GLY A 355 9.68 -19.09 -7.28
N LEU A 356 8.48 -19.30 -6.71
CA LEU A 356 8.34 -19.41 -5.27
C LEU A 356 9.08 -20.65 -4.76
N PRO A 357 9.68 -20.59 -3.55
CA PRO A 357 10.36 -21.74 -2.96
C PRO A 357 9.35 -22.86 -2.64
N ALA A 358 9.79 -24.09 -2.79
CA ALA A 358 8.99 -25.24 -2.38
C ALA A 358 9.01 -25.40 -0.85
N PRO A 359 7.91 -25.85 -0.24
CA PRO A 359 7.92 -26.26 1.16
C PRO A 359 8.90 -27.38 1.43
N ASP A 360 9.53 -27.37 2.61
CA ASP A 360 10.40 -28.44 3.09
C ASP A 360 9.61 -29.41 4.01
N PRO A 361 9.21 -30.60 3.54
CA PRO A 361 8.44 -31.55 4.33
C PRO A 361 9.25 -32.22 5.45
N ALA A 362 10.58 -32.07 5.45
CA ALA A 362 11.45 -32.63 6.49
C ALA A 362 11.62 -31.68 7.69
N LEU A 363 11.20 -30.44 7.56
CA LEU A 363 11.35 -29.43 8.59
C LEU A 363 10.41 -29.72 9.78
N THR A 364 10.99 -29.87 10.96
CA THR A 364 10.24 -30.06 12.20
C THR A 364 10.31 -28.78 13.03
N LEU A 365 9.15 -28.17 13.30
CA LEU A 365 9.03 -26.90 14.02
C LEU A 365 8.31 -27.10 15.35
N ASP A 366 8.71 -26.32 16.35
CA ASP A 366 7.90 -26.12 17.56
C ASP A 366 6.79 -25.11 17.23
N LEU A 367 5.61 -25.63 16.91
CA LEU A 367 4.49 -24.82 16.40
C LEU A 367 3.97 -23.82 17.44
N SER A 368 4.12 -24.10 18.73
CA SER A 368 3.67 -23.20 19.82
C SER A 368 4.34 -21.83 19.79
N ARG A 369 5.51 -21.72 19.16
CA ARG A 369 6.25 -20.47 19.02
C ARG A 369 5.59 -19.46 18.06
N TYR A 370 4.74 -19.94 17.16
CA TYR A 370 4.11 -19.13 16.10
C TYR A 370 2.67 -18.78 16.44
N GLU A 371 2.01 -19.57 17.30
CA GLU A 371 0.61 -19.35 17.70
C GLU A 371 0.41 -17.99 18.33
N GLY A 372 -0.69 -17.35 17.99
CA GLY A 372 -1.08 -16.06 18.55
C GLY A 372 -1.84 -15.19 17.57
N VAL A 373 -2.17 -14.01 18.02
CA VAL A 373 -2.87 -12.98 17.25
C VAL A 373 -1.87 -11.93 16.82
N TYR A 374 -1.89 -11.62 15.53
CA TYR A 374 -1.05 -10.59 14.91
C TYR A 374 -1.96 -9.56 14.24
N ALA A 375 -1.92 -8.31 14.71
CA ALA A 375 -2.92 -7.35 14.28
C ALA A 375 -2.37 -5.93 14.07
N ARG A 376 -3.08 -5.22 13.22
CA ARG A 376 -3.02 -3.77 13.00
C ARG A 376 -4.46 -3.25 12.91
N PRO A 377 -4.73 -1.94 13.01
CA PRO A 377 -6.05 -1.41 12.76
C PRO A 377 -6.64 -1.88 11.44
N GLY A 378 -7.82 -2.47 11.51
CA GLY A 378 -8.53 -3.00 10.36
C GLY A 378 -8.05 -4.34 9.82
N VAL A 379 -7.02 -4.98 10.41
CA VAL A 379 -6.53 -6.29 9.97
C VAL A 379 -6.11 -7.13 11.18
N ARG A 380 -6.69 -8.32 11.31
CA ARG A 380 -6.39 -9.29 12.36
C ARG A 380 -6.11 -10.66 11.74
N TYR A 381 -4.96 -11.20 12.05
CA TYR A 381 -4.56 -12.56 11.71
C TYR A 381 -4.48 -13.40 12.98
N GLU A 382 -4.92 -14.64 12.89
CA GLU A 382 -4.83 -15.63 13.96
C GLU A 382 -4.01 -16.82 13.44
N VAL A 383 -2.92 -17.14 14.10
CA VAL A 383 -2.10 -18.31 13.80
C VAL A 383 -2.36 -19.36 14.86
N THR A 384 -2.85 -20.53 14.44
CA THR A 384 -3.16 -21.68 15.30
C THR A 384 -2.42 -22.93 14.85
N ALA A 385 -2.16 -23.84 15.79
CA ALA A 385 -1.63 -25.16 15.49
C ALA A 385 -2.75 -26.21 15.52
N GLU A 386 -3.11 -26.75 14.37
CA GLU A 386 -4.14 -27.77 14.22
C GLU A 386 -3.58 -29.02 13.52
N HIS A 387 -3.78 -30.18 14.12
CA HIS A 387 -3.35 -31.47 13.56
C HIS A 387 -1.86 -31.52 13.15
N GLY A 388 -1.00 -30.82 13.92
CA GLY A 388 0.44 -30.77 13.65
C GLY A 388 0.86 -29.84 12.51
N ARG A 389 -0.03 -28.89 12.11
CA ARG A 389 0.21 -27.87 11.08
C ARG A 389 -0.20 -26.50 11.56
N LEU A 390 0.45 -25.46 11.03
CA LEU A 390 0.01 -24.08 11.26
C LEU A 390 -1.09 -23.71 10.28
N ARG A 391 -2.07 -22.97 10.80
CA ARG A 391 -3.12 -22.34 10.01
C ARG A 391 -3.12 -20.84 10.28
N LEU A 392 -3.30 -20.07 9.21
CA LEU A 392 -3.51 -18.63 9.25
C LEU A 392 -4.98 -18.34 9.01
N GLY A 393 -5.67 -17.82 10.02
CA GLY A 393 -7.03 -17.31 9.90
C GLY A 393 -7.03 -15.79 9.80
N PHE A 394 -7.95 -15.23 9.02
CA PHE A 394 -8.26 -13.80 9.07
C PHE A 394 -9.72 -13.52 8.73
N THR A 395 -10.21 -12.37 9.19
CA THR A 395 -11.59 -11.96 9.02
C THR A 395 -11.65 -10.73 8.12
N LEU A 396 -12.40 -10.85 7.03
CA LEU A 396 -12.76 -9.72 6.17
C LEU A 396 -13.84 -8.90 6.86
N ASN A 397 -13.84 -7.58 6.68
CA ASN A 397 -15.00 -6.83 7.08
C ASN A 397 -16.20 -7.17 6.17
N PRO A 398 -17.45 -6.97 6.61
CA PRO A 398 -18.64 -7.39 5.84
C PRO A 398 -18.71 -6.78 4.43
N MET A 399 -18.23 -5.53 4.25
CA MET A 399 -18.21 -4.89 2.94
C MET A 399 -17.18 -5.53 2.00
N GLU A 400 -16.01 -5.86 2.50
CA GLU A 400 -14.97 -6.57 1.74
C GLU A 400 -15.43 -7.97 1.36
N ALA A 401 -16.01 -8.72 2.31
CA ALA A 401 -16.57 -10.04 2.07
C ALA A 401 -17.62 -9.99 0.97
N GLN A 402 -18.54 -9.03 1.04
CA GLN A 402 -19.58 -8.83 0.01
C GLN A 402 -18.97 -8.39 -1.34
N LEU A 403 -17.98 -7.46 -1.33
CA LEU A 403 -17.36 -6.96 -2.56
C LEU A 403 -16.59 -8.07 -3.28
N LEU A 404 -15.91 -8.92 -2.52
CA LEU A 404 -15.09 -10.02 -3.04
C LEU A 404 -15.88 -11.32 -3.26
N ASP A 405 -17.13 -11.37 -2.82
CA ASP A 405 -17.96 -12.59 -2.79
C ASP A 405 -17.24 -13.74 -2.05
N LYS A 406 -16.68 -13.42 -0.89
CA LYS A 406 -15.93 -14.35 -0.03
C LYS A 406 -16.62 -14.50 1.33
N PRO A 407 -16.44 -15.63 2.03
CA PRO A 407 -16.88 -15.72 3.42
C PRO A 407 -16.13 -14.71 4.29
N GLU A 408 -16.78 -14.21 5.35
CA GLU A 408 -16.16 -13.26 6.27
C GLU A 408 -14.92 -13.83 6.97
N ARG A 409 -14.89 -15.14 7.25
CA ARG A 409 -13.74 -15.84 7.78
C ARG A 409 -13.06 -16.68 6.71
N LEU A 410 -11.77 -16.41 6.52
CA LEU A 410 -10.89 -17.17 5.62
C LEU A 410 -9.82 -17.87 6.44
N GLY A 411 -9.35 -19.02 5.97
CA GLY A 411 -8.30 -19.79 6.64
C GLY A 411 -7.43 -20.55 5.64
N TYR A 412 -6.12 -20.43 5.81
CA TYR A 412 -5.11 -21.05 4.94
C TYR A 412 -4.18 -21.94 5.76
N GLU A 413 -3.77 -23.06 5.18
CA GLU A 413 -2.68 -23.86 5.73
C GLU A 413 -1.35 -23.17 5.43
N LEU A 414 -0.43 -23.16 6.41
CA LEU A 414 0.91 -22.65 6.25
C LEU A 414 1.89 -23.83 6.09
N LEU A 415 2.47 -23.95 4.91
CA LEU A 415 3.46 -25.00 4.59
C LEU A 415 4.87 -24.46 4.85
N PRO A 416 5.69 -25.06 5.72
CA PRO A 416 6.99 -24.50 6.09
C PRO A 416 7.98 -24.57 4.92
N ILE A 417 8.63 -23.44 4.63
CA ILE A 417 9.76 -23.30 3.71
C ILE A 417 11.07 -23.28 4.53
N SER A 418 11.03 -22.57 5.66
CA SER A 418 12.13 -22.45 6.62
C SER A 418 11.56 -22.27 8.04
N GLU A 419 12.42 -22.05 9.02
CA GLU A 419 11.97 -21.73 10.40
C GLU A 419 11.11 -20.45 10.46
N THR A 420 11.24 -19.54 9.53
CA THR A 420 10.55 -18.24 9.56
C THR A 420 9.63 -17.99 8.38
N HIS A 421 9.66 -18.81 7.34
CA HIS A 421 8.92 -18.59 6.10
C HIS A 421 8.00 -19.77 5.79
N PHE A 422 6.81 -19.44 5.32
CA PHE A 422 5.76 -20.41 5.00
C PHE A 422 5.14 -20.10 3.64
N LEU A 423 4.83 -21.12 2.87
CA LEU A 423 3.98 -21.02 1.69
C LEU A 423 2.51 -21.10 2.15
N MET A 424 1.69 -20.23 1.65
CA MET A 424 0.24 -20.20 1.79
C MET A 424 -0.37 -20.54 0.43
N PRO A 425 -0.68 -21.82 0.15
CA PRO A 425 -1.33 -22.21 -1.09
C PRO A 425 -2.77 -21.72 -1.11
N SER A 426 -3.34 -21.55 -2.29
CA SER A 426 -4.77 -21.32 -2.49
C SER A 426 -5.31 -22.33 -3.49
N ASP A 427 -6.51 -22.85 -3.21
CA ASP A 427 -7.28 -23.68 -4.13
C ASP A 427 -8.19 -22.83 -5.03
N ASP A 428 -8.30 -21.52 -4.76
CA ASP A 428 -9.07 -20.59 -5.59
C ASP A 428 -8.25 -20.25 -6.86
N PRO A 429 -8.76 -20.56 -8.06
CA PRO A 429 -8.07 -20.28 -9.32
C PRO A 429 -7.84 -18.77 -9.55
N LEU A 430 -8.47 -17.91 -8.78
CA LEU A 430 -8.27 -16.47 -8.80
C LEU A 430 -7.18 -15.99 -7.84
N GLU A 431 -6.67 -16.85 -6.97
CA GLU A 431 -5.64 -16.51 -6.00
C GLU A 431 -4.31 -17.17 -6.36
N ASP A 432 -3.27 -16.36 -6.48
CA ASP A 432 -1.91 -16.89 -6.58
C ASP A 432 -1.42 -17.33 -5.20
N PRO A 433 -0.59 -18.40 -5.11
CA PRO A 433 0.06 -18.76 -3.85
C PRO A 433 0.86 -17.58 -3.30
N GLN A 434 0.82 -17.42 -1.99
CA GLN A 434 1.55 -16.35 -1.29
C GLN A 434 2.55 -16.94 -0.30
N THR A 435 3.49 -16.13 0.15
CA THR A 435 4.41 -16.47 1.22
C THR A 435 4.21 -15.54 2.43
N VAL A 436 4.44 -16.09 3.60
CA VAL A 436 4.29 -15.42 4.88
C VAL A 436 5.58 -15.58 5.67
N ALA A 437 6.08 -14.51 6.28
CA ALA A 437 7.13 -14.61 7.27
C ALA A 437 6.57 -14.42 8.69
N ILE A 438 6.91 -15.33 9.60
CA ILE A 438 6.61 -15.21 11.02
C ILE A 438 7.96 -15.20 11.74
N HIS A 439 8.30 -14.08 12.37
CA HIS A 439 9.67 -13.80 12.77
C HIS A 439 9.80 -12.94 14.02
N GLY A 440 11.05 -12.57 14.39
CA GLY A 440 11.34 -11.70 15.53
C GLY A 440 11.12 -12.41 16.85
N PHE A 441 11.62 -13.65 16.99
CA PHE A 441 11.42 -14.46 18.18
C PHE A 441 12.02 -13.82 19.44
N GLU A 442 11.15 -13.55 20.43
CA GLU A 442 11.52 -13.06 21.76
C GLU A 442 10.80 -13.91 22.82
N ASN A 443 11.48 -14.29 23.88
CA ASN A 443 10.95 -15.15 24.94
C ASN A 443 10.28 -16.45 24.45
N GLY A 444 10.77 -17.00 23.36
CA GLY A 444 10.28 -18.25 22.77
C GLY A 444 9.09 -18.08 21.80
N ALA A 445 8.57 -16.88 21.57
CA ALA A 445 7.44 -16.62 20.69
C ALA A 445 7.77 -15.58 19.62
N ALA A 446 7.21 -15.76 18.42
CA ALA A 446 7.32 -14.81 17.33
C ALA A 446 6.59 -13.50 17.65
N GLN A 447 7.21 -12.37 17.32
CA GLN A 447 6.67 -11.04 17.60
C GLN A 447 5.98 -10.43 16.39
N TYR A 448 6.29 -10.89 15.18
CA TYR A 448 5.79 -10.28 13.96
C TYR A 448 5.33 -11.34 12.95
N LEU A 449 4.23 -11.05 12.28
CA LEU A 449 3.79 -11.70 11.05
C LEU A 449 3.94 -10.68 9.92
N HIS A 450 4.65 -11.04 8.85
CA HIS A 450 4.84 -10.22 7.67
C HIS A 450 4.14 -10.86 6.48
N LEU A 451 3.14 -10.17 5.95
CA LEU A 451 2.33 -10.59 4.80
C LEU A 451 2.02 -9.38 3.93
N ASN A 452 2.10 -9.53 2.62
CA ASN A 452 1.88 -8.45 1.63
C ASN A 452 2.72 -7.19 1.93
N CYS A 453 4.02 -7.37 2.20
CA CYS A 453 4.97 -6.34 2.61
C CYS A 453 4.67 -5.66 3.95
N ARG A 454 3.66 -6.07 4.70
CA ARG A 454 3.21 -5.41 5.93
C ARG A 454 3.56 -6.21 7.15
N THR A 455 4.11 -5.53 8.14
CA THR A 455 4.41 -6.09 9.45
C THR A 455 3.20 -5.95 10.37
N HIS A 456 2.78 -7.06 10.96
CA HIS A 456 1.71 -7.13 11.96
C HIS A 456 2.35 -7.58 13.28
N PRO A 457 2.36 -6.74 14.32
CA PRO A 457 2.88 -7.14 15.63
C PRO A 457 1.97 -8.17 16.28
N ARG A 458 2.56 -9.06 17.06
CA ARG A 458 1.82 -9.93 17.97
C ARG A 458 1.16 -9.06 19.04
N ILE A 459 -0.11 -9.34 19.33
CA ILE A 459 -0.85 -8.71 20.41
C ILE A 459 -1.23 -9.75 21.46
N ASP A 460 -1.25 -9.36 22.72
CA ASP A 460 -1.82 -10.19 23.77
C ASP A 460 -3.35 -10.18 23.64
N GLU A 461 -4.00 -11.33 23.84
CA GLU A 461 -5.47 -11.41 23.77
C GLU A 461 -6.17 -10.48 24.76
N GLU A 462 -5.51 -10.20 25.90
CA GLU A 462 -5.98 -9.23 26.90
C GLU A 462 -5.92 -7.77 26.41
N SER A 463 -5.16 -7.47 25.36
CA SER A 463 -5.09 -6.14 24.74
C SER A 463 -6.02 -5.99 23.52
N ALA A 464 -6.96 -6.90 23.34
CA ALA A 464 -7.99 -6.79 22.32
C ALA A 464 -8.82 -5.53 22.61
N THR A 465 -8.74 -4.54 21.70
CA THR A 465 -9.55 -3.33 21.84
C THR A 465 -11.02 -3.70 21.81
N VAL A 466 -11.78 -3.24 22.81
CA VAL A 466 -13.23 -3.39 22.86
C VAL A 466 -13.88 -2.19 22.17
N HIS A 467 -14.96 -2.45 21.45
CA HIS A 467 -15.82 -1.38 20.97
C HIS A 467 -16.82 -1.05 22.07
N VAL A 468 -16.70 0.13 22.64
CA VAL A 468 -17.63 0.63 23.65
C VAL A 468 -18.69 1.47 22.97
N MET A 469 -19.91 0.95 22.95
CA MET A 469 -21.08 1.71 22.54
C MET A 469 -21.65 2.45 23.74
N THR A 470 -21.87 3.75 23.62
CA THR A 470 -22.58 4.53 24.61
C THR A 470 -23.93 4.97 24.08
N VAL A 471 -24.95 4.89 24.90
CA VAL A 471 -26.28 5.43 24.60
C VAL A 471 -26.63 6.44 25.66
N SER A 472 -26.63 7.72 25.28
CA SER A 472 -26.92 8.84 26.19
C SER A 472 -28.35 9.33 26.01
N THR A 473 -29.05 9.49 27.14
CA THR A 473 -30.31 10.25 27.20
C THR A 473 -29.93 11.68 27.58
N VAL A 474 -30.11 12.60 26.63
CA VAL A 474 -29.60 13.98 26.69
C VAL A 474 -30.67 14.87 27.31
N SER A 475 -30.32 15.60 28.38
CA SER A 475 -31.20 16.59 29.04
C SER A 475 -30.91 18.02 28.61
N ASP A 476 -29.67 18.32 28.20
CA ASP A 476 -29.23 19.58 27.63
C ASP A 476 -28.38 19.29 26.38
N HIS A 477 -28.95 19.54 25.21
CA HIS A 477 -28.33 19.22 23.92
C HIS A 477 -27.02 19.99 23.68
N ASP A 478 -27.06 21.31 23.88
CA ASP A 478 -25.90 22.14 23.55
C ASP A 478 -24.75 21.91 24.54
N GLY A 479 -25.09 21.83 25.84
CA GLY A 479 -24.11 21.48 26.87
C GLY A 479 -23.48 20.11 26.68
N PHE A 480 -24.28 19.11 26.25
CA PHE A 480 -23.80 17.78 25.97
C PHE A 480 -22.81 17.77 24.81
N TRP A 481 -23.15 18.37 23.66
CA TRP A 481 -22.25 18.34 22.49
C TRP A 481 -20.98 19.17 22.70
N GLU A 482 -21.03 20.24 23.46
CA GLU A 482 -19.82 21.01 23.81
C GLU A 482 -18.92 20.20 24.75
N SER A 483 -19.49 19.49 25.72
CA SER A 483 -18.72 18.59 26.61
C SER A 483 -18.16 17.37 25.87
N LEU A 484 -18.87 16.86 24.87
CA LEU A 484 -18.38 15.78 23.99
C LEU A 484 -17.14 16.18 23.18
N LYS A 485 -17.11 17.41 22.67
CA LYS A 485 -15.92 17.96 22.00
C LYS A 485 -14.71 18.04 22.94
N GLN A 486 -14.95 18.41 24.20
CA GLN A 486 -13.89 18.44 25.22
C GLN A 486 -13.42 17.03 25.57
N ALA A 487 -14.34 16.07 25.72
CA ALA A 487 -14.03 14.65 25.92
C ALA A 487 -13.23 14.08 24.75
N TYR A 488 -13.55 14.46 23.51
CA TYR A 488 -12.79 14.05 22.33
C TYR A 488 -11.33 14.51 22.39
N GLY A 489 -11.08 15.73 22.88
CA GLY A 489 -9.73 16.26 23.09
C GLY A 489 -8.96 15.57 24.24
N GLY A 490 -9.67 14.91 25.16
CA GLY A 490 -9.12 14.20 26.32
C GLY A 490 -9.16 12.68 26.20
N LEU A 491 -9.35 12.13 24.99
CA LEU A 491 -9.39 10.68 24.79
C LEU A 491 -8.15 9.99 25.39
N PRO A 492 -8.32 8.88 26.13
CA PRO A 492 -7.19 8.09 26.59
C PRO A 492 -6.27 7.64 25.45
N GLN A 493 -5.00 7.46 25.76
CA GLN A 493 -4.04 6.98 24.77
C GLN A 493 -4.53 5.64 24.20
N GLY A 494 -4.65 5.57 22.87
CA GLY A 494 -5.13 4.40 22.16
C GLY A 494 -6.64 4.35 21.93
N ALA A 495 -7.43 5.22 22.55
CA ALA A 495 -8.84 5.33 22.25
C ALA A 495 -9.09 6.01 20.88
N ARG A 496 -10.09 5.50 20.18
CA ARG A 496 -10.54 6.08 18.90
C ARG A 496 -12.06 6.23 18.91
N TRP A 497 -12.52 7.44 18.64
CA TRP A 497 -13.95 7.71 18.50
C TRP A 497 -14.36 7.43 17.05
N THR A 498 -15.24 6.47 16.83
CA THR A 498 -15.58 6.00 15.48
C THR A 498 -16.94 6.50 15.00
N LEU A 499 -17.83 6.78 15.94
CA LEU A 499 -19.18 7.27 15.66
C LEU A 499 -19.66 8.21 16.77
N ALA A 500 -20.30 9.33 16.40
CA ALA A 500 -21.10 10.14 17.28
C ALA A 500 -22.31 10.69 16.51
N VAL A 501 -23.52 10.28 16.92
CA VAL A 501 -24.78 10.69 16.28
C VAL A 501 -25.82 11.06 17.31
N SER A 502 -26.68 12.03 17.00
CA SER A 502 -27.85 12.35 17.81
C SER A 502 -29.13 11.92 17.11
N SER A 503 -30.19 11.66 17.90
CA SER A 503 -31.55 11.59 17.38
C SER A 503 -31.99 12.96 16.83
N ALA A 504 -32.97 12.95 15.89
CA ALA A 504 -33.45 14.17 15.25
C ALA A 504 -34.08 15.18 16.23
N ASP A 505 -34.58 14.71 17.36
CA ASP A 505 -35.15 15.54 18.44
C ASP A 505 -34.11 15.99 19.48
N GLY A 506 -32.84 15.55 19.33
CA GLY A 506 -31.75 15.90 20.25
C GLY A 506 -31.80 15.17 21.60
N GLY A 507 -32.81 14.34 21.85
CA GLY A 507 -33.03 13.69 23.15
C GLY A 507 -32.17 12.44 23.39
N LYS A 508 -31.53 11.92 22.35
CA LYS A 508 -30.64 10.76 22.43
C LYS A 508 -29.36 10.98 21.64
N ALA A 509 -28.26 10.40 22.15
CA ALA A 509 -27.00 10.33 21.42
C ALA A 509 -26.39 8.93 21.52
N VAL A 510 -25.82 8.45 20.43
CA VAL A 510 -25.09 7.18 20.39
C VAL A 510 -23.65 7.47 19.97
N ASN A 511 -22.70 6.91 20.70
CA ASN A 511 -21.29 6.99 20.35
C ASN A 511 -20.69 5.59 20.33
N VAL A 512 -19.68 5.39 19.52
CA VAL A 512 -18.86 4.18 19.50
C VAL A 512 -17.41 4.58 19.63
N ILE A 513 -16.73 4.03 20.63
CA ILE A 513 -15.33 4.31 20.95
C ILE A 513 -14.59 2.98 21.02
N VAL A 514 -13.49 2.89 20.30
CA VAL A 514 -12.58 1.75 20.38
C VAL A 514 -11.53 2.05 21.44
N HIS A 515 -11.39 1.18 22.43
CA HIS A 515 -10.41 1.27 23.49
C HIS A 515 -10.12 -0.13 24.06
N ASP A 516 -9.05 -0.27 24.82
CA ASP A 516 -8.69 -1.51 25.52
C ASP A 516 -9.48 -1.72 26.83
N SER A 517 -10.29 -0.73 27.26
CA SER A 517 -11.04 -0.77 28.52
C SER A 517 -12.37 0.00 28.42
N LEU A 518 -13.47 -0.70 28.69
CA LEU A 518 -14.80 -0.10 28.86
C LEU A 518 -14.83 0.88 30.03
N ASP A 519 -14.14 0.53 31.13
CA ASP A 519 -14.13 1.39 32.32
C ASP A 519 -13.39 2.71 32.10
N ALA A 520 -12.33 2.73 31.28
CA ALA A 520 -11.64 3.96 30.91
C ALA A 520 -12.53 4.88 30.05
N VAL A 521 -13.28 4.31 29.11
CA VAL A 521 -14.26 5.08 28.31
C VAL A 521 -15.39 5.61 29.20
N ARG A 522 -15.89 4.79 30.12
CA ARG A 522 -16.92 5.22 31.09
C ARG A 522 -16.43 6.40 31.93
N ALA A 523 -15.24 6.28 32.52
CA ALA A 523 -14.67 7.35 33.36
C ALA A 523 -14.51 8.67 32.58
N LEU A 524 -14.07 8.61 31.31
CA LEU A 524 -13.97 9.79 30.44
C LEU A 524 -15.33 10.43 30.20
N PHE A 525 -16.33 9.63 29.82
CA PHE A 525 -17.67 10.13 29.53
C PHE A 525 -18.32 10.75 30.78
N GLU A 526 -18.29 10.03 31.90
CA GLU A 526 -18.89 10.50 33.15
C GLU A 526 -18.26 11.81 33.63
N SER A 527 -16.94 11.97 33.46
CA SER A 527 -16.24 13.20 33.86
C SER A 527 -16.64 14.44 33.07
N HIS A 528 -17.15 14.27 31.83
CA HIS A 528 -17.49 15.38 30.95
C HIS A 528 -19.00 15.54 30.74
N THR A 529 -19.74 14.44 30.56
CA THR A 529 -21.12 14.49 30.04
C THR A 529 -22.19 14.30 31.12
N SER A 530 -21.84 13.80 32.31
CA SER A 530 -22.83 13.52 33.37
C SER A 530 -23.73 14.70 33.81
N PRO A 531 -23.31 15.97 33.72
CA PRO A 531 -24.22 17.09 34.00
C PRO A 531 -25.33 17.29 32.95
N PHE A 532 -25.16 16.76 31.74
CA PHE A 532 -25.98 17.03 30.57
C PHE A 532 -26.72 15.80 30.03
N ALA A 533 -26.33 14.61 30.48
CA ALA A 533 -26.92 13.35 30.03
C ALA A 533 -26.73 12.19 31.01
N THR A 534 -27.63 11.21 30.95
CA THR A 534 -27.44 9.88 31.55
C THR A 534 -27.01 8.93 30.47
N THR A 535 -25.87 8.25 30.66
CA THR A 535 -25.24 7.40 29.64
C THR A 535 -25.19 5.94 30.09
N GLU A 536 -25.64 5.06 29.22
CA GLU A 536 -25.49 3.61 29.32
C GLU A 536 -24.28 3.18 28.48
N TYR A 537 -23.53 2.17 28.95
CA TYR A 537 -22.30 1.68 28.34
C TYR A 537 -22.43 0.21 28.03
N PHE A 538 -22.11 -0.17 26.81
CA PHE A 538 -22.16 -1.53 26.31
C PHE A 538 -20.84 -1.85 25.64
N GLU A 539 -20.30 -3.03 25.90
CA GLU A 539 -19.31 -3.63 25.02
C GLU A 539 -20.04 -4.11 23.77
N ALA A 540 -19.71 -3.53 22.62
CA ALA A 540 -20.35 -3.91 21.37
C ALA A 540 -19.73 -5.22 20.87
N ASP A 541 -20.58 -6.16 20.49
CA ASP A 541 -20.14 -7.36 19.79
C ASP A 541 -19.70 -6.99 18.37
N ALA A 542 -18.40 -6.76 18.23
CA ALA A 542 -17.80 -6.37 16.96
C ALA A 542 -17.99 -7.44 15.86
N ALA A 543 -18.14 -8.71 16.26
CA ALA A 543 -18.37 -9.81 15.31
C ALA A 543 -19.76 -9.77 14.65
N ASN A 544 -20.73 -9.11 15.32
CA ASN A 544 -22.10 -8.95 14.81
C ASN A 544 -22.45 -7.49 14.48
N ALA A 545 -21.44 -6.60 14.41
CA ALA A 545 -21.65 -5.18 14.12
C ALA A 545 -21.49 -4.89 12.63
N VAL A 546 -22.44 -4.18 12.05
CA VAL A 546 -22.37 -3.68 10.66
C VAL A 546 -21.93 -2.22 10.70
N GLY A 547 -20.84 -1.90 9.98
CA GLY A 547 -20.38 -0.51 9.83
C GLY A 547 -19.52 0.02 10.99
N LEU A 548 -19.12 -0.81 11.94
CA LEU A 548 -18.04 -0.46 12.87
C LEU A 548 -16.70 -0.62 12.14
N PRO A 549 -15.83 0.39 12.12
CA PRO A 549 -14.47 0.21 11.64
C PRO A 549 -13.73 -0.71 12.62
N LEU A 550 -13.39 -1.90 12.16
CA LEU A 550 -12.56 -2.88 12.89
C LEU A 550 -11.10 -2.40 12.93
#